data_c210313ad47d5f1833c63434f275995e
#
_entry.id   c210313ad47d5f1833c63434f275995e
#
_cell.length_a   1.000
_cell.length_b   1.000
_cell.length_c   1.000
_cell.angle_alpha   90.00
_cell.angle_beta   90.00
_cell.angle_gamma   90.00
#
_symmetry.space_group_name_H-M   'P 1'
#
loop_
_entity.id
_entity.type
_entity.pdbx_description
1 polymer ?
#
loop_
_entity_poly.entity_id
_entity_poly.type
_entity_poly.pdbx_seq_one_letter_code
_entity_poly.pdbx_strand_id
1 'polypeptide(L)'
;MRGHRYALRTRPGDFVVEELLDYKPGGHGAFGIYKLKKSGLETTAALRIIASRTNVPFRAIGCAGLKDRHGESVQFVSLNRKWGEKLDFAERNLSLELTGYSDREIRPGGHAGNRFGITLRRMNRQTLDVLVRNAELARGLPLPNYFDSQRFGSLRGAPRGAGPPTEAAGAPAVAAPAFDIVEMLRGNHEKALKNILTGTYRKEQSRIKALKRALAESWGNWPRCVEIAALARYENYSEIFGNLREKNDFMEALGLVRDQRLRMGALALQSWLWNEAVKARLVREMGTGNLTAVQYEAGELLFPRLGGMALKEYRVFAEGMRGSKLPMPYPGMIDRGEYERFLDGMGLELRQLEGLGELGVSLSKEERPLFVSVPDMELVGRGEDETKAQRRFWATIRFSLPAGSYATVIVKALAG
;
A
#
# COMPACT_ATOMS: atom_id res chain seq x y z
N MET A 1 12.67 -1.48 -22.17
CA MET A 1 12.24 -1.91 -20.81
C MET A 1 13.39 -1.70 -19.84
N ARG A 2 13.41 -0.62 -19.05
CA ARG A 2 14.32 -0.54 -17.90
C ARG A 2 13.66 -1.36 -16.77
N GLY A 3 14.06 -2.63 -16.64
CA GLY A 3 13.68 -3.48 -15.52
C GLY A 3 14.15 -2.84 -14.21
N HIS A 4 13.49 -3.16 -13.10
CA HIS A 4 13.94 -2.72 -11.78
C HIS A 4 15.44 -3.00 -11.62
N ARG A 5 16.19 -1.99 -11.19
CA ARG A 5 17.65 -2.08 -10.97
C ARG A 5 18.03 -3.08 -9.87
N TYR A 6 17.02 -3.64 -9.16
CA TYR A 6 17.15 -4.59 -8.06
C TYR A 6 15.93 -5.50 -7.96
N ALA A 7 16.04 -6.58 -7.20
CA ALA A 7 14.96 -7.47 -6.82
C ALA A 7 14.73 -7.42 -5.30
N LEU A 8 13.46 -7.38 -4.89
CA LEU A 8 13.02 -7.51 -3.50
C LEU A 8 12.34 -8.85 -3.28
N ARG A 9 12.36 -9.36 -2.03
CA ARG A 9 11.62 -10.57 -1.63
C ARG A 9 11.96 -11.80 -2.48
N THR A 10 13.23 -11.97 -2.80
CA THR A 10 13.71 -13.16 -3.53
C THR A 10 13.73 -14.40 -2.62
N ARG A 11 14.01 -14.19 -1.32
CA ARG A 11 13.94 -15.18 -0.23
C ARG A 11 13.08 -14.61 0.90
N PRO A 12 12.46 -15.44 1.76
CA PRO A 12 11.65 -14.94 2.89
C PRO A 12 12.41 -13.94 3.79
N GLY A 13 13.66 -14.25 4.15
CA GLY A 13 14.52 -13.36 4.96
C GLY A 13 14.98 -12.08 4.27
N ASP A 14 14.70 -11.88 2.98
CA ASP A 14 15.02 -10.63 2.28
C ASP A 14 14.11 -9.47 2.69
N PHE A 15 12.99 -9.75 3.36
CA PHE A 15 12.05 -8.74 3.81
C PHE A 15 11.53 -9.09 5.22
N VAL A 16 12.18 -8.53 6.21
CA VAL A 16 11.89 -8.72 7.62
C VAL A 16 11.18 -7.49 8.15
N VAL A 17 10.06 -7.68 8.84
CA VAL A 17 9.28 -6.61 9.47
C VAL A 17 9.14 -6.92 10.95
N GLU A 18 9.59 -6.01 11.80
CA GLU A 18 9.41 -6.09 13.25
C GLU A 18 8.53 -4.93 13.71
N GLU A 19 7.39 -5.25 14.33
CA GLU A 19 6.50 -4.27 14.94
C GLU A 19 7.14 -3.64 16.18
N LEU A 20 6.95 -2.36 16.36
CA LEU A 20 7.45 -1.61 17.52
C LEU A 20 6.26 -1.21 18.37
N LEU A 21 6.24 -1.66 19.62
CA LEU A 21 5.28 -1.19 20.61
C LEU A 21 5.64 0.22 21.09
N ASP A 22 4.63 0.99 21.47
CA ASP A 22 4.78 2.33 22.09
C ASP A 22 5.03 2.26 23.60
N TYR A 23 5.11 1.05 24.16
CA TYR A 23 5.38 0.78 25.58
C TYR A 23 6.19 -0.52 25.73
N LYS A 24 6.78 -0.72 26.93
CA LYS A 24 7.43 -1.98 27.29
C LYS A 24 6.47 -2.81 28.13
N PRO A 25 6.23 -4.09 27.79
CA PRO A 25 5.51 -5.00 28.68
C PRO A 25 6.18 -5.11 30.04
N GLY A 26 5.39 -5.10 31.09
CA GLY A 26 5.85 -5.17 32.49
C GLY A 26 5.75 -6.57 33.10
N GLY A 27 5.92 -6.67 34.42
CA GLY A 27 5.81 -7.93 35.17
C GLY A 27 4.38 -8.32 35.56
N HIS A 28 3.38 -7.46 35.37
CA HIS A 28 1.98 -7.66 35.70
C HIS A 28 1.02 -6.97 34.73
N GLY A 29 -0.23 -7.34 34.76
CA GLY A 29 -1.30 -6.77 33.94
C GLY A 29 -2.37 -7.81 33.57
N ALA A 30 -3.49 -7.34 33.06
CA ALA A 30 -4.63 -8.17 32.66
C ALA A 30 -4.38 -8.96 31.35
N PHE A 31 -3.44 -8.51 30.52
CA PHE A 31 -3.11 -9.12 29.25
C PHE A 31 -1.65 -9.59 29.23
N GLY A 32 -1.42 -10.84 28.81
CA GLY A 32 -0.11 -11.30 28.36
C GLY A 32 0.21 -10.73 27.01
N ILE A 33 1.37 -10.13 26.84
CA ILE A 33 1.88 -9.59 25.60
C ILE A 33 2.87 -10.58 25.00
N TYR A 34 2.54 -11.09 23.82
CA TYR A 34 3.30 -12.15 23.17
C TYR A 34 3.95 -11.63 21.90
N LYS A 35 5.19 -12.02 21.70
CA LYS A 35 5.93 -11.84 20.45
C LYS A 35 5.57 -12.99 19.51
N LEU A 36 4.91 -12.65 18.42
CA LEU A 36 4.51 -13.56 17.34
C LEU A 36 5.52 -13.46 16.20
N LYS A 37 6.31 -14.50 15.97
CA LYS A 37 7.18 -14.63 14.79
C LYS A 37 6.53 -15.55 13.79
N LYS A 38 6.46 -15.13 12.52
CA LYS A 38 5.89 -15.93 11.42
C LYS A 38 6.66 -15.75 10.12
N SER A 39 6.70 -16.82 9.31
CA SER A 39 7.28 -16.83 7.97
C SER A 39 6.35 -17.55 6.99
N GLY A 40 6.07 -16.94 5.85
CA GLY A 40 5.21 -17.53 4.81
C GLY A 40 3.72 -17.65 5.16
N LEU A 41 3.27 -17.01 6.26
CA LEU A 41 1.88 -17.03 6.74
C LEU A 41 1.29 -15.62 6.77
N GLU A 42 0.00 -15.50 6.45
CA GLU A 42 -0.78 -14.29 6.72
C GLU A 42 -1.08 -14.18 8.22
N THR A 43 -1.23 -12.95 8.73
CA THR A 43 -1.54 -12.73 10.15
C THR A 43 -2.82 -13.44 10.57
N THR A 44 -3.90 -13.37 9.77
CA THR A 44 -5.17 -14.05 10.08
C THR A 44 -5.03 -15.56 10.19
N ALA A 45 -4.22 -16.18 9.35
CA ALA A 45 -3.93 -17.61 9.43
C ALA A 45 -3.13 -17.94 10.71
N ALA A 46 -2.12 -17.13 11.03
CA ALA A 46 -1.35 -17.28 12.27
C ALA A 46 -2.23 -17.16 13.51
N LEU A 47 -3.13 -16.15 13.57
CA LEU A 47 -4.07 -15.97 14.68
C LEU A 47 -5.05 -17.15 14.84
N ARG A 48 -5.48 -17.79 13.74
CA ARG A 48 -6.30 -19.02 13.81
C ARG A 48 -5.53 -20.19 14.40
N ILE A 49 -4.25 -20.34 14.05
CA ILE A 49 -3.38 -21.37 14.65
C ILE A 49 -3.21 -21.10 16.15
N ILE A 50 -2.94 -19.85 16.55
CA ILE A 50 -2.88 -19.46 17.95
C ILE A 50 -4.18 -19.82 18.68
N ALA A 51 -5.34 -19.42 18.13
CA ALA A 51 -6.65 -19.73 18.71
C ALA A 51 -6.85 -21.24 18.93
N SER A 52 -6.50 -22.05 17.93
CA SER A 52 -6.59 -23.51 18.02
C SER A 52 -5.63 -24.13 19.03
N ARG A 53 -4.41 -23.61 19.16
CA ARG A 53 -3.38 -24.15 20.06
C ARG A 53 -3.58 -23.76 21.53
N THR A 54 -4.14 -22.56 21.74
CA THR A 54 -4.26 -21.99 23.08
C THR A 54 -5.68 -22.05 23.64
N ASN A 55 -6.66 -22.54 22.86
CA ASN A 55 -8.09 -22.50 23.16
C ASN A 55 -8.63 -21.08 23.43
N VAL A 56 -7.89 -20.04 22.99
CA VAL A 56 -8.35 -18.65 23.04
C VAL A 56 -9.24 -18.36 21.83
N PRO A 57 -10.45 -17.82 22.00
CA PRO A 57 -11.28 -17.45 20.86
C PRO A 57 -10.56 -16.48 19.92
N PHE A 58 -10.64 -16.71 18.61
CA PHE A 58 -9.96 -15.87 17.60
C PHE A 58 -10.21 -14.37 17.79
N ARG A 59 -11.46 -13.99 18.16
CA ARG A 59 -11.84 -12.59 18.40
C ARG A 59 -11.29 -11.99 19.68
N ALA A 60 -10.75 -12.82 20.58
CA ALA A 60 -10.16 -12.40 21.84
C ALA A 60 -8.64 -12.21 21.74
N ILE A 61 -8.07 -12.40 20.56
CA ILE A 61 -6.65 -12.17 20.29
C ILE A 61 -6.49 -10.74 19.74
N GLY A 62 -5.91 -9.86 20.56
CA GLY A 62 -5.62 -8.48 20.16
C GLY A 62 -4.39 -8.41 19.25
N CYS A 63 -4.45 -7.65 18.17
CA CYS A 63 -3.29 -7.36 17.30
C CYS A 63 -3.38 -5.95 16.71
N ALA A 64 -2.24 -5.30 16.48
CA ALA A 64 -2.18 -3.92 16.00
C ALA A 64 -2.37 -3.80 14.48
N GLY A 65 -2.00 -4.82 13.72
CA GLY A 65 -2.13 -4.77 12.26
C GLY A 65 -1.87 -6.10 11.58
N LEU A 66 -2.24 -6.17 10.31
CA LEU A 66 -1.99 -7.34 9.48
C LEU A 66 -0.63 -7.21 8.80
N LYS A 67 0.14 -8.30 8.76
CA LYS A 67 1.41 -8.40 8.04
C LYS A 67 1.25 -9.40 6.90
N ASP A 68 1.83 -9.06 5.76
CA ASP A 68 1.79 -9.88 4.55
C ASP A 68 2.35 -11.29 4.76
N ARG A 69 1.92 -12.19 3.87
CA ARG A 69 2.44 -13.56 3.79
C ARG A 69 3.89 -13.62 3.32
N HIS A 70 4.29 -12.70 2.42
CA HIS A 70 5.59 -12.75 1.75
C HIS A 70 6.66 -12.03 2.57
N GLY A 71 7.36 -12.77 3.42
CA GLY A 71 8.44 -12.29 4.27
C GLY A 71 8.42 -12.92 5.65
N GLU A 72 9.37 -12.52 6.46
CA GLU A 72 9.40 -12.81 7.89
C GLU A 72 8.83 -11.63 8.64
N SER A 73 7.99 -11.89 9.64
CA SER A 73 7.48 -10.82 10.47
C SER A 73 7.48 -11.18 11.94
N VAL A 74 7.80 -10.19 12.72
CA VAL A 74 7.67 -10.18 14.18
C VAL A 74 6.62 -9.13 14.51
N GLN A 75 5.55 -9.54 15.16
CA GLN A 75 4.51 -8.65 15.63
C GLN A 75 4.10 -9.01 17.06
N PHE A 76 3.34 -8.14 17.69
CA PHE A 76 2.85 -8.41 19.02
C PHE A 76 1.37 -8.72 19.00
N VAL A 77 0.96 -9.65 19.86
CA VAL A 77 -0.44 -9.97 20.14
C VAL A 77 -0.69 -9.92 21.62
N SER A 78 -1.90 -9.54 22.02
CA SER A 78 -2.33 -9.56 23.42
C SER A 78 -3.38 -10.63 23.64
N LEU A 79 -3.22 -11.40 24.72
CA LEU A 79 -4.15 -12.43 25.17
C LEU A 79 -4.54 -12.13 26.62
N ASN A 80 -5.84 -12.04 26.91
CA ASN A 80 -6.29 -11.83 28.30
C ASN A 80 -5.91 -13.05 29.16
N ARG A 81 -5.32 -12.83 30.34
CA ARG A 81 -4.82 -13.86 31.27
C ARG A 81 -5.88 -14.83 31.74
N LYS A 82 -7.16 -14.47 31.68
CA LYS A 82 -8.26 -15.41 31.96
C LYS A 82 -8.24 -16.68 31.09
N TRP A 83 -7.54 -16.66 29.94
CA TRP A 83 -7.41 -17.81 29.04
C TRP A 83 -6.20 -18.69 29.35
N GLY A 84 -5.30 -18.26 30.25
CA GLY A 84 -4.09 -18.95 30.66
C GLY A 84 -2.95 -17.97 30.94
N GLU A 85 -2.00 -18.38 31.76
CA GLU A 85 -0.89 -17.50 32.19
C GLU A 85 0.29 -17.53 31.21
N LYS A 86 0.56 -18.66 30.58
CA LYS A 86 1.67 -18.83 29.64
C LYS A 86 1.25 -19.74 28.50
N LEU A 87 1.08 -19.12 27.34
CA LEU A 87 0.55 -19.75 26.13
C LEU A 87 1.62 -19.85 25.03
N ASP A 88 2.89 -20.03 25.42
CA ASP A 88 4.03 -20.11 24.52
C ASP A 88 4.02 -21.39 23.71
N PHE A 89 4.37 -21.30 22.42
CA PHE A 89 4.69 -22.45 21.58
C PHE A 89 5.60 -22.06 20.42
N ALA A 90 6.26 -23.06 19.82
CA ALA A 90 7.09 -22.90 18.65
C ALA A 90 6.85 -24.03 17.65
N GLU A 91 6.61 -23.66 16.41
CA GLU A 91 6.50 -24.53 15.24
C GLU A 91 7.48 -24.06 14.14
N ARG A 92 7.60 -24.80 13.06
CA ARG A 92 8.58 -24.53 11.97
C ARG A 92 8.54 -23.09 11.44
N ASN A 93 7.36 -22.51 11.31
CA ASN A 93 7.14 -21.21 10.64
C ASN A 93 6.29 -20.24 11.49
N LEU A 94 6.02 -20.59 12.75
CA LEU A 94 5.22 -19.81 13.68
C LEU A 94 5.70 -20.04 15.11
N SER A 95 5.99 -18.96 15.85
CA SER A 95 6.22 -19.05 17.28
C SER A 95 5.52 -17.93 18.02
N LEU A 96 5.06 -18.25 19.23
CA LEU A 96 4.45 -17.34 20.18
C LEU A 96 5.26 -17.40 21.46
N GLU A 97 5.74 -16.25 21.94
CA GLU A 97 6.61 -16.14 23.11
C GLU A 97 6.12 -15.01 24.02
N LEU A 98 5.86 -15.30 25.29
CA LEU A 98 5.48 -14.28 26.26
C LEU A 98 6.65 -13.32 26.50
N THR A 99 6.37 -12.01 26.36
CA THR A 99 7.37 -10.94 26.59
C THR A 99 7.12 -10.16 27.88
N GLY A 100 5.94 -10.30 28.45
CA GLY A 100 5.51 -9.62 29.67
C GLY A 100 4.03 -9.38 29.68
N TYR A 101 3.57 -8.46 30.51
CA TYR A 101 2.16 -8.18 30.75
C TYR A 101 1.84 -6.69 30.57
N SER A 102 0.55 -6.39 30.38
CA SER A 102 0.03 -5.02 30.28
C SER A 102 -1.45 -4.99 30.69
N ASP A 103 -1.91 -3.85 31.19
CA ASP A 103 -3.35 -3.59 31.36
C ASP A 103 -4.01 -3.09 30.07
N ARG A 104 -3.21 -2.81 29.05
CA ARG A 104 -3.67 -2.38 27.72
C ARG A 104 -3.71 -3.56 26.76
N GLU A 105 -4.88 -3.79 26.16
CA GLU A 105 -5.04 -4.67 25.02
C GLU A 105 -4.40 -4.05 23.77
N ILE A 106 -3.74 -4.85 22.92
CA ILE A 106 -3.27 -4.42 21.62
C ILE A 106 -4.47 -4.33 20.67
N ARG A 107 -4.73 -3.14 20.13
CA ARG A 107 -5.83 -2.87 19.20
C ARG A 107 -5.30 -2.44 17.83
N PRO A 108 -6.13 -2.52 16.77
CA PRO A 108 -5.74 -2.03 15.44
C PRO A 108 -5.19 -0.59 15.49
N GLY A 109 -4.01 -0.39 14.90
CA GLY A 109 -3.28 0.88 14.96
C GLY A 109 -2.48 1.15 16.24
N GLY A 110 -2.57 0.28 17.26
CA GLY A 110 -1.93 0.45 18.57
C GLY A 110 -0.44 0.04 18.60
N HIS A 111 0.36 0.52 17.64
CA HIS A 111 1.81 0.31 17.61
C HIS A 111 2.53 1.60 17.18
N ALA A 112 3.75 1.81 17.64
CA ALA A 112 4.54 3.00 17.31
C ALA A 112 5.00 3.03 15.84
N GLY A 113 5.22 1.86 15.26
CA GLY A 113 5.73 1.73 13.92
C GLY A 113 6.28 0.34 13.64
N ASN A 114 7.11 0.25 12.60
CA ASN A 114 7.75 -1.00 12.22
C ASN A 114 9.24 -0.75 11.93
N ARG A 115 10.08 -1.68 12.37
CA ARG A 115 11.47 -1.80 11.93
C ARG A 115 11.53 -2.75 10.74
N PHE A 116 12.26 -2.36 9.73
CA PHE A 116 12.42 -3.12 8.50
C PHE A 116 13.87 -3.54 8.32
N GLY A 117 14.08 -4.82 7.94
CA GLY A 117 15.33 -5.32 7.39
C GLY A 117 15.09 -5.73 5.94
N ILE A 118 15.68 -5.04 4.99
CA ILE A 118 15.37 -5.25 3.56
C ILE A 118 16.66 -5.54 2.80
N THR A 119 16.70 -6.71 2.14
CA THR A 119 17.79 -7.10 1.25
C THR A 119 17.38 -6.85 -0.19
N LEU A 120 18.11 -5.96 -0.84
CA LEU A 120 18.03 -5.72 -2.28
C LEU A 120 19.02 -6.65 -2.97
N ARG A 121 18.55 -7.42 -3.97
CA ARG A 121 19.37 -8.37 -4.72
C ARG A 121 19.46 -8.05 -6.20
N ARG A 122 20.32 -8.75 -6.90
CA ARG A 122 20.51 -8.66 -8.36
C ARG A 122 20.93 -7.28 -8.85
N MET A 123 21.54 -6.46 -8.00
CA MET A 123 22.06 -5.15 -8.37
C MET A 123 23.30 -5.26 -9.24
N ASN A 124 23.51 -4.33 -10.16
CA ASN A 124 24.83 -4.08 -10.73
C ASN A 124 25.66 -3.23 -9.76
N ARG A 125 26.95 -3.08 -10.02
CA ARG A 125 27.86 -2.34 -9.15
C ARG A 125 27.41 -0.88 -8.96
N GLN A 126 27.05 -0.21 -10.03
CA GLN A 126 26.59 1.18 -9.98
C GLN A 126 25.36 1.36 -9.07
N THR A 127 24.37 0.46 -9.17
CA THR A 127 23.16 0.50 -8.30
C THR A 127 23.52 0.27 -6.84
N LEU A 128 24.46 -0.65 -6.55
CA LEU A 128 24.95 -0.87 -5.20
C LEU A 128 25.63 0.38 -4.63
N ASP A 129 26.54 1.00 -5.40
CA ASP A 129 27.28 2.17 -4.94
C ASP A 129 26.35 3.38 -4.71
N VAL A 130 25.33 3.56 -5.56
CA VAL A 130 24.27 4.56 -5.39
C VAL A 130 23.47 4.29 -4.11
N LEU A 131 23.02 3.04 -3.89
CA LEU A 131 22.25 2.66 -2.70
C LEU A 131 23.05 2.93 -1.41
N VAL A 132 24.31 2.51 -1.37
CA VAL A 132 25.18 2.67 -0.18
C VAL A 132 25.35 4.15 0.15
N ARG A 133 25.75 4.96 -0.84
CA ARG A 133 25.89 6.41 -0.69
C ARG A 133 24.58 7.07 -0.23
N ASN A 134 23.49 6.74 -0.89
CA ASN A 134 22.20 7.36 -0.60
C ASN A 134 21.67 6.95 0.77
N ALA A 135 21.94 5.74 1.26
CA ALA A 135 21.57 5.32 2.60
C ALA A 135 22.26 6.16 3.69
N GLU A 136 23.54 6.49 3.49
CA GLU A 136 24.28 7.38 4.39
C GLU A 136 23.72 8.82 4.36
N LEU A 137 23.46 9.36 3.18
CA LEU A 137 22.94 10.72 2.99
C LEU A 137 21.51 10.89 3.50
N ALA A 138 20.71 9.83 3.45
CA ALA A 138 19.30 9.82 3.89
C ALA A 138 19.14 9.69 5.41
N ARG A 139 20.20 9.37 6.15
CA ARG A 139 20.13 9.22 7.60
C ARG A 139 19.62 10.53 8.25
N GLY A 140 18.43 10.46 8.89
CA GLY A 140 17.78 11.60 9.50
C GLY A 140 17.19 12.63 8.53
N LEU A 141 17.40 12.48 7.22
CA LEU A 141 16.80 13.36 6.22
C LEU A 141 15.30 13.03 6.09
N PRO A 142 14.40 14.02 6.15
CA PRO A 142 12.99 13.79 5.85
C PRO A 142 12.82 13.40 4.38
N LEU A 143 12.16 12.27 4.10
CA LEU A 143 11.85 11.79 2.75
C LEU A 143 10.34 11.87 2.50
N PRO A 144 9.88 12.07 1.24
CA PRO A 144 8.46 12.13 0.94
C PRO A 144 7.74 10.85 1.37
N ASN A 145 6.63 10.98 2.11
CA ASN A 145 5.89 9.87 2.71
C ASN A 145 4.80 9.33 1.78
N TYR A 146 5.11 9.06 0.53
CA TYR A 146 4.17 8.59 -0.48
C TYR A 146 3.45 7.29 -0.12
N PHE A 147 2.28 7.09 -0.69
CA PHE A 147 1.67 5.77 -0.83
C PHE A 147 2.37 5.00 -1.95
N ASP A 148 2.63 3.70 -1.73
CA ASP A 148 3.35 2.89 -2.71
C ASP A 148 2.43 1.90 -3.46
N SER A 149 3.00 1.20 -4.42
CA SER A 149 2.39 0.24 -5.34
C SER A 149 1.41 -0.73 -4.67
N GLN A 150 1.64 -1.12 -3.41
CA GLN A 150 0.74 -1.97 -2.65
C GLN A 150 -0.66 -1.35 -2.48
N ARG A 151 -0.73 -0.02 -2.37
CA ARG A 151 -2.00 0.73 -2.25
C ARG A 151 -2.80 0.72 -3.55
N PHE A 152 -2.15 0.49 -4.67
CA PHE A 152 -2.66 0.59 -6.02
C PHE A 152 -2.88 -0.77 -6.70
N GLY A 153 -2.92 -1.85 -5.94
CA GLY A 153 -3.09 -3.22 -6.47
C GLY A 153 -4.44 -3.46 -7.18
N SER A 154 -5.42 -2.57 -6.99
CA SER A 154 -6.71 -2.59 -7.68
C SER A 154 -6.70 -1.85 -9.03
N LEU A 155 -5.60 -1.19 -9.40
CA LEU A 155 -5.50 -0.54 -10.70
C LEU A 155 -5.31 -1.55 -11.82
N ARG A 156 -6.01 -1.34 -12.93
CA ARG A 156 -5.71 -2.02 -14.19
C ARG A 156 -4.56 -1.29 -14.85
N GLY A 157 -3.44 -1.98 -15.03
CA GLY A 157 -2.25 -1.55 -15.73
C GLY A 157 -2.12 -0.05 -15.97
N ALA A 158 -1.44 0.67 -15.09
CA ALA A 158 -1.13 2.07 -15.36
C ALA A 158 -0.44 2.19 -16.71
N PRO A 159 -0.71 3.24 -17.51
CA PRO A 159 0.02 3.49 -18.74
C PRO A 159 1.50 3.60 -18.40
N ARG A 160 2.30 2.63 -18.82
CA ARG A 160 3.75 2.68 -18.71
C ARG A 160 4.25 3.72 -19.68
N GLY A 161 4.70 4.87 -19.19
CA GLY A 161 5.44 5.83 -19.98
C GLY A 161 4.75 7.17 -20.26
N ALA A 162 4.10 7.78 -19.27
CA ALA A 162 4.09 9.23 -19.28
C ALA A 162 5.53 9.66 -18.97
N GLY A 163 6.23 10.23 -19.94
CA GLY A 163 7.56 10.81 -19.77
C GLY A 163 7.57 11.91 -18.70
N PRO A 164 8.76 12.37 -18.28
CA PRO A 164 8.84 13.48 -17.33
C PRO A 164 7.99 14.66 -17.83
N PRO A 165 7.38 15.43 -16.92
CA PRO A 165 6.59 16.59 -17.28
C PRO A 165 7.42 17.50 -18.19
N THR A 166 6.97 17.69 -19.44
CA THR A 166 7.57 18.67 -20.34
C THR A 166 7.16 20.06 -19.88
N GLU A 167 8.12 20.98 -19.76
CA GLU A 167 7.96 22.35 -19.28
C GLU A 167 7.11 23.28 -20.19
N ALA A 168 6.41 22.74 -21.16
CA ALA A 168 5.57 23.51 -22.07
C ALA A 168 4.18 23.73 -21.47
N ALA A 169 3.89 24.96 -21.12
CA ALA A 169 2.60 25.54 -20.71
C ALA A 169 1.95 24.97 -19.43
N GLY A 170 2.26 25.57 -18.30
CA GLY A 170 1.30 25.80 -17.19
C GLY A 170 0.60 24.63 -16.54
N ALA A 171 1.25 23.57 -16.23
CA ALA A 171 0.95 22.34 -15.51
C ALA A 171 0.98 21.11 -16.45
N PRO A 172 1.81 20.09 -16.15
CA PRO A 172 1.80 18.87 -16.92
C PRO A 172 0.45 18.19 -16.73
N ALA A 173 -0.21 17.85 -17.84
CA ALA A 173 -1.35 16.94 -17.82
C ALA A 173 -0.82 15.57 -17.32
N VAL A 174 -0.90 15.32 -16.03
CA VAL A 174 -0.58 14.02 -15.44
C VAL A 174 -1.65 13.06 -15.93
N ALA A 175 -1.29 12.14 -16.83
CA ALA A 175 -2.22 11.09 -17.25
C ALA A 175 -2.60 10.28 -16.01
N ALA A 176 -3.81 10.52 -15.51
CA ALA A 176 -4.33 9.78 -14.36
C ALA A 176 -4.42 8.29 -14.69
N PRO A 177 -4.08 7.40 -13.75
CA PRO A 177 -4.32 5.98 -13.93
C PRO A 177 -5.80 5.69 -14.16
N ALA A 178 -6.11 4.61 -14.84
CA ALA A 178 -7.50 4.20 -15.05
C ALA A 178 -8.10 3.67 -13.73
N PHE A 179 -8.78 4.53 -13.00
CA PHE A 179 -9.58 4.16 -11.85
C PHE A 179 -11.01 3.87 -12.29
N ASP A 180 -11.50 2.65 -12.03
CA ASP A 180 -12.89 2.30 -12.33
C ASP A 180 -13.88 3.18 -11.56
N ILE A 181 -13.50 3.61 -10.36
CA ILE A 181 -14.26 4.52 -9.51
C ILE A 181 -14.44 5.91 -10.15
N VAL A 182 -13.50 6.37 -10.98
CA VAL A 182 -13.61 7.66 -11.70
C VAL A 182 -14.73 7.62 -12.72
N GLU A 183 -14.90 6.49 -13.43
CA GLU A 183 -16.02 6.35 -14.38
C GLU A 183 -17.37 6.41 -13.64
N MET A 184 -17.46 5.79 -12.47
CA MET A 184 -18.65 5.87 -11.62
C MET A 184 -18.94 7.32 -11.19
N LEU A 185 -17.92 8.03 -10.69
CA LEU A 185 -18.06 9.43 -10.25
C LEU A 185 -18.42 10.39 -11.38
N ARG A 186 -18.11 10.05 -12.63
CA ARG A 186 -18.53 10.76 -13.84
C ARG A 186 -19.97 10.45 -14.27
N GLY A 187 -20.66 9.54 -13.58
CA GLY A 187 -21.99 9.06 -13.97
C GLY A 187 -21.97 7.95 -15.04
N ASN A 188 -20.81 7.46 -15.45
CA ASN A 188 -20.68 6.36 -16.42
C ASN A 188 -20.84 4.99 -15.72
N HIS A 189 -21.98 4.76 -15.07
CA HIS A 189 -22.22 3.62 -14.17
C HIS A 189 -22.08 2.28 -14.89
N GLU A 190 -22.60 2.16 -16.13
CA GLU A 190 -22.42 0.93 -16.93
C GLU A 190 -20.94 0.61 -17.16
N LYS A 191 -20.16 1.60 -17.61
CA LYS A 191 -18.72 1.43 -17.86
C LYS A 191 -17.98 1.06 -16.58
N ALA A 192 -18.30 1.70 -15.46
CA ALA A 192 -17.73 1.38 -14.15
C ALA A 192 -18.03 -0.07 -13.75
N LEU A 193 -19.30 -0.47 -13.81
CA LEU A 193 -19.72 -1.83 -13.47
C LEU A 193 -19.08 -2.89 -14.37
N LYS A 194 -19.11 -2.66 -15.70
CA LYS A 194 -18.46 -3.53 -16.67
C LYS A 194 -16.99 -3.72 -16.33
N ASN A 195 -16.33 -2.64 -16.05
CA ASN A 195 -14.91 -2.63 -15.69
C ASN A 195 -14.65 -3.45 -14.43
N ILE A 196 -15.44 -3.30 -13.40
CA ILE A 196 -15.30 -4.01 -12.12
C ILE A 196 -15.54 -5.51 -12.29
N LEU A 197 -16.59 -5.90 -13.02
CA LEU A 197 -17.00 -7.30 -13.14
C LEU A 197 -16.19 -8.09 -14.18
N THR A 198 -15.72 -7.44 -15.25
CA THR A 198 -15.04 -8.11 -16.35
C THR A 198 -13.55 -7.81 -16.45
N GLY A 199 -13.07 -6.77 -15.79
CA GLY A 199 -11.66 -6.38 -15.80
C GLY A 199 -10.75 -7.41 -15.14
N THR A 200 -9.68 -7.82 -15.83
CA THR A 200 -8.74 -8.82 -15.32
C THR A 200 -7.49 -8.17 -14.72
N TYR A 201 -6.95 -8.79 -13.67
CA TYR A 201 -5.71 -8.37 -13.01
C TYR A 201 -4.58 -9.37 -13.28
N ARG A 202 -3.34 -8.88 -13.26
CA ARG A 202 -2.16 -9.69 -13.59
C ARG A 202 -2.03 -10.98 -12.77
N LYS A 203 -2.34 -10.91 -11.46
CA LYS A 203 -2.18 -12.02 -10.50
C LYS A 203 -3.45 -12.84 -10.28
N GLU A 204 -4.52 -12.61 -11.04
CA GLU A 204 -5.75 -13.41 -10.92
C GLU A 204 -5.55 -14.83 -11.42
N GLN A 205 -6.26 -15.76 -10.79
CA GLN A 205 -6.32 -17.16 -11.19
C GLN A 205 -6.92 -17.29 -12.61
N SER A 206 -6.42 -18.26 -13.38
CA SER A 206 -6.87 -18.49 -14.78
C SER A 206 -8.38 -18.71 -14.88
N ARG A 207 -8.98 -19.42 -13.92
CA ARG A 207 -10.43 -19.64 -13.83
C ARG A 207 -11.22 -18.34 -13.74
N ILE A 208 -10.76 -17.40 -12.90
CA ILE A 208 -11.41 -16.08 -12.72
C ILE A 208 -11.27 -15.25 -14.00
N LYS A 209 -10.11 -15.30 -14.64
CA LYS A 209 -9.90 -14.61 -15.93
C LYS A 209 -10.81 -15.14 -17.04
N ALA A 210 -11.02 -16.48 -17.08
CA ALA A 210 -11.93 -17.11 -18.04
C ALA A 210 -13.38 -16.67 -17.80
N LEU A 211 -13.85 -16.68 -16.56
CA LEU A 211 -15.17 -16.18 -16.18
C LEU A 211 -15.37 -14.72 -16.63
N LYS A 212 -14.44 -13.85 -16.28
CA LYS A 212 -14.51 -12.42 -16.62
C LYS A 212 -14.52 -12.16 -18.12
N ARG A 213 -13.78 -12.95 -18.89
CA ARG A 213 -13.80 -12.88 -20.36
C ARG A 213 -15.16 -13.29 -20.90
N ALA A 214 -15.72 -14.43 -20.45
CA ALA A 214 -17.04 -14.88 -20.88
C ALA A 214 -18.15 -13.86 -20.57
N LEU A 215 -18.07 -13.21 -19.38
CA LEU A 215 -18.99 -12.13 -19.01
C LEU A 215 -18.80 -10.89 -19.90
N ALA A 216 -17.55 -10.54 -20.24
CA ALA A 216 -17.29 -9.40 -21.14
C ALA A 216 -17.85 -9.61 -22.56
N GLU A 217 -17.72 -10.84 -23.07
CA GLU A 217 -18.26 -11.25 -24.38
C GLU A 217 -19.79 -11.31 -24.39
N SER A 218 -20.41 -11.60 -23.26
CA SER A 218 -21.88 -11.70 -23.09
C SER A 218 -22.51 -10.41 -22.55
N TRP A 219 -21.73 -9.32 -22.40
CA TRP A 219 -22.22 -8.07 -21.81
C TRP A 219 -23.43 -7.51 -22.55
N GLY A 220 -24.50 -7.16 -21.81
CA GLY A 220 -25.78 -6.75 -22.36
C GLY A 220 -26.79 -7.90 -22.53
N ASN A 221 -26.34 -9.15 -22.58
CA ASN A 221 -27.18 -10.32 -22.52
C ASN A 221 -27.26 -10.82 -21.05
N TRP A 222 -28.09 -10.15 -20.27
CA TRP A 222 -28.17 -10.41 -18.83
C TRP A 222 -28.59 -11.83 -18.48
N PRO A 223 -29.57 -12.49 -19.17
CA PRO A 223 -29.85 -13.89 -18.94
C PRO A 223 -28.61 -14.78 -19.08
N ARG A 224 -27.81 -14.55 -20.12
CA ARG A 224 -26.57 -15.30 -20.35
C ARG A 224 -25.52 -15.02 -19.27
N CYS A 225 -25.40 -13.76 -18.81
CA CYS A 225 -24.50 -13.41 -17.74
C CYS A 225 -24.87 -14.10 -16.40
N VAL A 226 -26.16 -14.21 -16.10
CA VAL A 226 -26.68 -14.96 -14.94
C VAL A 226 -26.28 -16.43 -15.02
N GLU A 227 -26.48 -17.08 -16.19
CA GLU A 227 -26.07 -18.48 -16.39
C GLU A 227 -24.58 -18.71 -16.17
N ILE A 228 -23.75 -17.86 -16.79
CA ILE A 228 -22.28 -17.91 -16.65
C ILE A 228 -21.85 -17.76 -15.19
N ALA A 229 -22.44 -16.82 -14.45
CA ALA A 229 -22.14 -16.57 -13.04
C ALA A 229 -22.59 -17.75 -12.15
N ALA A 230 -23.76 -18.30 -12.41
CA ALA A 230 -24.30 -19.47 -11.69
C ALA A 230 -23.45 -20.73 -11.90
N LEU A 231 -23.07 -21.05 -13.15
CA LEU A 231 -22.19 -22.16 -13.46
C LEU A 231 -20.81 -22.03 -12.79
N ALA A 232 -20.31 -20.83 -12.66
CA ALA A 232 -19.05 -20.53 -11.97
C ALA A 232 -19.19 -20.49 -10.44
N ARG A 233 -20.40 -20.59 -9.90
CA ARG A 233 -20.74 -20.48 -8.47
C ARG A 233 -20.36 -19.12 -7.85
N TYR A 234 -20.57 -18.03 -8.58
CA TYR A 234 -20.36 -16.66 -8.14
C TYR A 234 -21.72 -16.01 -7.83
N GLU A 235 -22.28 -16.31 -6.64
CA GLU A 235 -23.61 -15.87 -6.23
C GLU A 235 -23.80 -14.36 -6.33
N ASN A 236 -22.83 -13.56 -5.88
CA ASN A 236 -22.92 -12.11 -5.96
C ASN A 236 -23.01 -11.61 -7.42
N TYR A 237 -22.33 -12.25 -8.36
CA TYR A 237 -22.43 -11.90 -9.77
C TYR A 237 -23.81 -12.28 -10.34
N SER A 238 -24.34 -13.44 -9.94
CA SER A 238 -25.71 -13.84 -10.34
C SER A 238 -26.76 -12.86 -9.82
N GLU A 239 -26.61 -12.36 -8.59
CA GLU A 239 -27.47 -11.34 -8.00
C GLU A 239 -27.40 -10.01 -8.79
N ILE A 240 -26.19 -9.53 -9.11
CA ILE A 240 -25.99 -8.30 -9.88
C ILE A 240 -26.59 -8.40 -11.27
N PHE A 241 -26.33 -9.48 -12.01
CA PHE A 241 -26.87 -9.66 -13.35
C PHE A 241 -28.39 -9.95 -13.34
N GLY A 242 -28.91 -10.57 -12.27
CA GLY A 242 -30.35 -10.71 -12.04
C GLY A 242 -31.04 -9.35 -11.89
N ASN A 243 -30.49 -8.45 -11.09
CA ASN A 243 -30.98 -7.09 -10.93
C ASN A 243 -30.94 -6.31 -12.27
N LEU A 244 -29.84 -6.41 -13.02
CA LEU A 244 -29.75 -5.76 -14.34
C LEU A 244 -30.80 -6.31 -15.33
N ARG A 245 -31.09 -7.60 -15.31
CA ARG A 245 -32.12 -8.20 -16.15
C ARG A 245 -33.52 -7.66 -15.83
N GLU A 246 -33.79 -7.39 -14.55
CA GLU A 246 -35.10 -6.93 -14.08
C GLU A 246 -35.29 -5.42 -14.20
N LYS A 247 -34.27 -4.64 -13.79
CA LYS A 247 -34.38 -3.19 -13.63
C LYS A 247 -33.55 -2.38 -14.62
N ASN A 248 -32.50 -2.97 -15.19
CA ASN A 248 -31.49 -2.29 -16.05
C ASN A 248 -30.92 -1.02 -15.40
N ASP A 249 -30.80 -1.01 -14.07
CA ASP A 249 -30.25 0.09 -13.28
C ASP A 249 -28.81 -0.23 -12.85
N PHE A 250 -27.85 0.43 -13.49
CA PHE A 250 -26.44 0.22 -13.26
C PHE A 250 -25.95 0.80 -11.93
N MET A 251 -26.60 1.85 -11.42
CA MET A 251 -26.24 2.42 -10.11
C MET A 251 -26.67 1.50 -8.98
N GLU A 252 -27.90 0.98 -9.04
CA GLU A 252 -28.36 -0.02 -8.09
C GLU A 252 -27.49 -1.29 -8.15
N ALA A 253 -27.15 -1.74 -9.36
CA ALA A 253 -26.27 -2.89 -9.56
C ALA A 253 -24.86 -2.69 -8.99
N LEU A 254 -24.30 -1.47 -9.06
CA LEU A 254 -23.04 -1.11 -8.39
C LEU A 254 -23.14 -1.23 -6.86
N GLY A 255 -24.27 -0.85 -6.28
CA GLY A 255 -24.54 -1.00 -4.85
C GLY A 255 -24.57 -2.46 -4.38
N LEU A 256 -24.86 -3.41 -5.27
CA LEU A 256 -24.83 -4.85 -4.97
C LEU A 256 -23.40 -5.44 -5.03
N VAL A 257 -22.40 -4.72 -5.52
CA VAL A 257 -21.02 -5.20 -5.58
C VAL A 257 -20.46 -5.34 -4.16
N ARG A 258 -20.50 -6.55 -3.61
CA ARG A 258 -19.99 -6.89 -2.27
C ARG A 258 -18.47 -6.98 -2.19
N ASP A 259 -17.80 -6.87 -3.32
CA ASP A 259 -16.35 -6.91 -3.42
C ASP A 259 -15.75 -5.61 -2.85
N GLN A 260 -14.70 -5.75 -2.06
CA GLN A 260 -13.96 -4.60 -1.53
C GLN A 260 -13.31 -3.71 -2.62
N ARG A 261 -13.44 -4.07 -3.90
CA ARG A 261 -12.82 -3.36 -5.03
C ARG A 261 -13.25 -1.90 -5.14
N LEU A 262 -14.54 -1.60 -4.94
CA LEU A 262 -15.02 -0.21 -4.93
C LEU A 262 -14.33 0.60 -3.85
N ARG A 263 -14.32 0.07 -2.63
CA ARG A 263 -13.64 0.70 -1.50
C ARG A 263 -12.14 0.84 -1.74
N MET A 264 -11.49 -0.21 -2.22
CA MET A 264 -10.06 -0.17 -2.54
C MET A 264 -9.75 0.81 -3.67
N GLY A 265 -10.61 0.89 -4.69
CA GLY A 265 -10.50 1.85 -5.79
C GLY A 265 -10.63 3.30 -5.31
N ALA A 266 -11.60 3.59 -4.45
CA ALA A 266 -11.79 4.91 -3.86
C ALA A 266 -10.60 5.33 -2.97
N LEU A 267 -10.11 4.42 -2.14
CA LEU A 267 -8.93 4.67 -1.31
C LEU A 267 -7.65 4.78 -2.14
N ALA A 268 -7.55 4.09 -3.28
CA ALA A 268 -6.44 4.24 -4.21
C ALA A 268 -6.49 5.62 -4.90
N LEU A 269 -7.65 6.05 -5.37
CA LEU A 269 -7.84 7.40 -5.93
C LEU A 269 -7.45 8.48 -4.91
N GLN A 270 -7.95 8.39 -3.68
CA GLN A 270 -7.60 9.30 -2.59
C GLN A 270 -6.08 9.36 -2.35
N SER A 271 -5.42 8.19 -2.34
CA SER A 271 -3.98 8.08 -2.13
C SER A 271 -3.18 8.61 -3.32
N TRP A 272 -3.69 8.44 -4.54
CA TRP A 272 -3.05 8.99 -5.75
C TRP A 272 -3.11 10.51 -5.76
N LEU A 273 -4.28 11.10 -5.50
CA LEU A 273 -4.44 12.55 -5.38
C LEU A 273 -3.46 13.15 -4.36
N TRP A 274 -3.33 12.48 -3.21
CA TRP A 274 -2.38 12.90 -2.18
C TRP A 274 -0.92 12.81 -2.67
N ASN A 275 -0.54 11.74 -3.36
CA ASN A 275 0.80 11.62 -3.95
C ASN A 275 1.06 12.73 -4.98
N GLU A 276 0.08 13.04 -5.83
CA GLU A 276 0.21 14.10 -6.83
C GLU A 276 0.39 15.49 -6.18
N ALA A 277 -0.35 15.77 -5.10
CA ALA A 277 -0.19 17.01 -4.35
C ALA A 277 1.22 17.14 -3.74
N VAL A 278 1.76 16.05 -3.17
CA VAL A 278 3.14 16.05 -2.64
C VAL A 278 4.16 16.26 -3.76
N LYS A 279 3.99 15.59 -4.92
CA LYS A 279 4.88 15.79 -6.08
C LYS A 279 4.86 17.22 -6.56
N ALA A 280 3.68 17.80 -6.69
CA ALA A 280 3.52 19.17 -7.12
C ALA A 280 4.22 20.17 -6.19
N ARG A 281 4.13 19.93 -4.89
CA ARG A 281 4.83 20.75 -3.90
C ARG A 281 6.35 20.63 -4.04
N LEU A 282 6.88 19.41 -4.22
CA LEU A 282 8.29 19.20 -4.48
C LEU A 282 8.77 19.90 -5.76
N VAL A 283 8.01 19.79 -6.86
CA VAL A 283 8.35 20.46 -8.13
C VAL A 283 8.36 21.98 -7.97
N ARG A 284 7.40 22.54 -7.27
CA ARG A 284 7.31 23.99 -7.03
C ARG A 284 8.53 24.51 -6.25
N GLU A 285 8.97 23.77 -5.23
CA GLU A 285 10.03 24.23 -4.32
C GLU A 285 11.43 23.90 -4.85
N MET A 286 11.59 22.77 -5.55
CA MET A 286 12.90 22.25 -5.94
C MET A 286 13.20 22.38 -7.43
N GLY A 287 12.16 22.58 -8.26
CA GLY A 287 12.29 22.41 -9.72
C GLY A 287 12.51 20.94 -10.13
N THR A 288 12.14 20.61 -11.36
CA THR A 288 12.22 19.23 -11.90
C THR A 288 13.67 18.73 -12.01
N GLY A 289 14.63 19.64 -12.29
CA GLY A 289 16.07 19.31 -12.42
C GLY A 289 16.71 18.72 -11.16
N ASN A 290 16.17 19.04 -9.98
CA ASN A 290 16.67 18.57 -8.68
C ASN A 290 15.97 17.30 -8.18
N LEU A 291 15.07 16.72 -8.99
CA LEU A 291 14.30 15.55 -8.65
C LEU A 291 14.66 14.35 -9.51
N THR A 292 14.45 13.16 -9.00
CA THR A 292 14.56 11.88 -9.71
C THR A 292 13.20 11.22 -9.73
N ALA A 293 12.74 10.82 -10.92
CA ALA A 293 11.50 10.07 -11.11
C ALA A 293 11.73 8.57 -10.93
N VAL A 294 10.89 7.92 -10.13
CA VAL A 294 10.92 6.48 -9.89
C VAL A 294 9.55 5.88 -10.15
N GLN A 295 9.48 4.86 -10.99
CA GLN A 295 8.23 4.19 -11.36
C GLN A 295 7.59 3.47 -10.19
N TYR A 296 6.27 3.58 -10.08
CA TYR A 296 5.43 2.77 -9.21
C TYR A 296 4.14 2.36 -9.95
N GLU A 297 3.21 1.65 -9.30
CA GLU A 297 2.03 1.07 -9.98
C GLU A 297 1.08 2.14 -10.56
N ALA A 298 1.03 3.33 -9.99
CA ALA A 298 0.15 4.41 -10.43
C ALA A 298 0.88 5.57 -11.14
N GLY A 299 2.03 5.31 -11.76
CA GLY A 299 2.83 6.29 -12.49
C GLY A 299 4.23 6.48 -11.94
N GLU A 300 4.62 7.71 -11.65
CA GLU A 300 5.95 8.06 -11.13
C GLU A 300 5.86 8.77 -9.77
N LEU A 301 6.80 8.47 -8.89
CA LEU A 301 7.09 9.23 -7.67
C LEU A 301 8.34 10.07 -7.90
N LEU A 302 8.35 11.28 -7.36
CA LEU A 302 9.49 12.19 -7.44
C LEU A 302 10.23 12.23 -6.11
N PHE A 303 11.53 12.03 -6.15
CA PHE A 303 12.40 12.11 -4.97
C PHE A 303 13.51 13.14 -5.20
N PRO A 304 13.98 13.80 -4.13
CA PRO A 304 15.14 14.70 -4.25
C PRO A 304 16.36 13.91 -4.70
N ARG A 305 17.18 14.52 -5.54
CA ARG A 305 18.51 13.97 -5.84
C ARG A 305 19.38 14.04 -4.60
N LEU A 306 19.81 12.88 -4.10
CA LEU A 306 20.66 12.79 -2.92
C LEU A 306 22.12 13.04 -3.30
N GLY A 307 22.49 14.32 -3.40
CA GLY A 307 23.86 14.73 -3.69
C GLY A 307 23.99 16.18 -4.16
N GLY A 308 25.17 16.76 -4.03
CA GLY A 308 25.50 18.09 -4.51
C GLY A 308 24.65 19.22 -3.91
N MET A 309 24.41 20.25 -4.71
CA MET A 309 23.59 21.42 -4.32
C MET A 309 22.13 21.06 -4.07
N ALA A 310 21.55 20.17 -4.89
CA ALA A 310 20.16 19.72 -4.74
C ALA A 310 19.87 19.14 -3.34
N LEU A 311 20.81 18.40 -2.75
CA LEU A 311 20.62 17.87 -1.39
C LEU A 311 20.63 18.98 -0.34
N LYS A 312 21.45 20.03 -0.51
CA LYS A 312 21.51 21.17 0.43
C LYS A 312 20.19 21.94 0.42
N GLU A 313 19.69 22.27 -0.75
CA GLU A 313 18.42 22.97 -0.94
C GLU A 313 17.26 22.14 -0.40
N TYR A 314 17.22 20.84 -0.73
CA TYR A 314 16.21 19.93 -0.23
C TYR A 314 16.24 19.83 1.30
N ARG A 315 17.42 19.76 1.92
CA ARG A 315 17.53 19.69 3.38
C ARG A 315 16.90 20.91 4.05
N VAL A 316 17.17 22.11 3.56
CA VAL A 316 16.58 23.33 4.08
C VAL A 316 15.05 23.31 3.94
N PHE A 317 14.55 22.97 2.75
CA PHE A 317 13.13 22.85 2.49
C PHE A 317 12.44 21.81 3.40
N ALA A 318 12.99 20.58 3.44
CA ALA A 318 12.38 19.48 4.19
C ALA A 318 12.41 19.71 5.72
N GLU A 319 13.46 20.37 6.24
CA GLU A 319 13.51 20.77 7.65
C GLU A 319 12.49 21.87 7.95
N GLY A 320 12.32 22.86 7.07
CA GLY A 320 11.28 23.88 7.20
C GLY A 320 9.86 23.31 7.17
N MET A 321 9.68 22.15 6.53
CA MET A 321 8.41 21.44 6.44
C MET A 321 8.27 20.29 7.46
N ARG A 322 9.21 20.16 8.41
CA ARG A 322 9.16 19.11 9.44
C ARG A 322 7.89 19.20 10.26
N GLY A 323 7.19 18.08 10.40
CA GLY A 323 5.90 18.00 11.09
C GLY A 323 4.70 18.48 10.28
N SER A 324 4.91 19.05 9.08
CA SER A 324 3.80 19.44 8.21
C SER A 324 3.01 18.22 7.75
N LYS A 325 1.70 18.39 7.74
CA LYS A 325 0.75 17.38 7.29
C LYS A 325 -0.09 17.94 6.14
N LEU A 326 -0.62 17.06 5.34
CA LEU A 326 -1.60 17.39 4.30
C LEU A 326 -2.84 16.53 4.55
N PRO A 327 -4.05 17.11 4.62
CA PRO A 327 -5.27 16.32 4.76
C PRO A 327 -5.46 15.43 3.55
N MET A 328 -6.00 14.23 3.76
CA MET A 328 -6.43 13.39 2.65
C MET A 328 -7.62 14.05 1.95
N PRO A 329 -7.72 14.00 0.60
CA PRO A 329 -8.86 14.62 -0.09
C PRO A 329 -10.17 13.91 0.26
N TYR A 330 -11.17 14.66 0.71
CA TYR A 330 -12.51 14.17 1.02
C TYR A 330 -13.57 15.19 0.62
N PRO A 331 -14.83 14.77 0.41
CA PRO A 331 -15.91 15.71 0.10
C PRO A 331 -16.11 16.72 1.23
N GLY A 332 -16.35 17.99 0.85
CA GLY A 332 -16.61 19.05 1.82
C GLY A 332 -15.39 19.65 2.52
N MET A 333 -14.15 19.29 2.13
CA MET A 333 -12.96 19.97 2.63
C MET A 333 -12.92 21.44 2.14
N ILE A 334 -12.43 22.33 3.00
CA ILE A 334 -12.41 23.79 2.75
C ILE A 334 -11.24 24.18 1.85
N ASP A 335 -10.04 23.70 2.18
CA ASP A 335 -8.83 23.96 1.37
C ASP A 335 -8.71 22.94 0.24
N ARG A 336 -9.12 23.32 -0.95
CA ARG A 336 -9.23 22.47 -2.14
C ARG A 336 -8.02 22.57 -3.07
N GLY A 337 -7.27 23.67 -2.98
CA GLY A 337 -6.34 24.09 -4.03
C GLY A 337 -5.26 23.09 -4.45
N GLU A 338 -4.84 22.21 -3.55
CA GLU A 338 -3.84 21.19 -3.88
C GLU A 338 -4.41 20.04 -4.75
N TYR A 339 -5.73 19.80 -4.73
CA TYR A 339 -6.37 18.64 -5.39
C TYR A 339 -7.21 18.98 -6.62
N GLU A 340 -7.77 20.18 -6.70
CA GLU A 340 -8.72 20.59 -7.77
C GLU A 340 -8.14 20.33 -9.16
N ARG A 341 -6.93 20.80 -9.44
CA ARG A 341 -6.31 20.63 -10.75
C ARG A 341 -6.15 19.16 -11.18
N PHE A 342 -5.98 18.23 -10.26
CA PHE A 342 -5.87 16.79 -10.57
C PHE A 342 -7.24 16.18 -10.81
N LEU A 343 -8.26 16.64 -10.08
CA LEU A 343 -9.65 16.26 -10.30
C LEU A 343 -10.17 16.82 -11.61
N ASP A 344 -9.88 18.09 -11.92
CA ASP A 344 -10.22 18.72 -13.22
C ASP A 344 -9.61 17.95 -14.39
N GLY A 345 -8.35 17.53 -14.27
CA GLY A 345 -7.68 16.69 -15.27
C GLY A 345 -8.36 15.31 -15.45
N MET A 346 -9.13 14.88 -14.48
CA MET A 346 -9.98 13.69 -14.56
C MET A 346 -11.44 14.01 -14.92
N GLY A 347 -11.79 15.27 -15.19
CA GLY A 347 -13.18 15.70 -15.40
C GLY A 347 -14.06 15.49 -14.19
N LEU A 348 -13.52 15.70 -12.98
CA LEU A 348 -14.20 15.54 -11.70
C LEU A 348 -14.09 16.83 -10.87
N GLU A 349 -15.08 17.06 -10.04
CA GLU A 349 -15.06 18.03 -8.96
C GLU A 349 -15.00 17.30 -7.62
N LEU A 350 -14.43 17.97 -6.60
CA LEU A 350 -14.28 17.37 -5.27
C LEU A 350 -15.63 16.94 -4.65
N ARG A 351 -16.71 17.69 -4.93
CA ARG A 351 -18.06 17.36 -4.45
C ARG A 351 -18.56 16.00 -4.98
N GLN A 352 -18.13 15.58 -6.17
CA GLN A 352 -18.57 14.30 -6.74
C GLN A 352 -18.05 13.09 -5.95
N LEU A 353 -17.01 13.28 -5.10
CA LEU A 353 -16.58 12.24 -4.15
C LEU A 353 -17.69 11.89 -3.13
N GLU A 354 -18.73 12.72 -2.96
CA GLU A 354 -19.91 12.41 -2.11
C GLU A 354 -20.64 11.17 -2.61
N GLY A 355 -20.70 10.95 -3.94
CA GLY A 355 -21.33 9.77 -4.52
C GLY A 355 -20.74 8.43 -4.06
N LEU A 356 -19.52 8.44 -3.47
CA LEU A 356 -18.96 7.25 -2.83
C LEU A 356 -19.76 6.84 -1.58
N GLY A 357 -20.34 7.81 -0.88
CA GLY A 357 -21.17 7.58 0.31
C GLY A 357 -22.44 6.77 -0.01
N GLU A 358 -23.04 6.97 -1.18
CA GLU A 358 -24.21 6.22 -1.66
C GLU A 358 -23.90 4.73 -1.81
N LEU A 359 -22.65 4.37 -2.06
CA LEU A 359 -22.16 2.98 -2.12
C LEU A 359 -21.58 2.49 -0.79
N GLY A 360 -21.79 3.21 0.31
CA GLY A 360 -21.26 2.86 1.62
C GLY A 360 -19.74 2.97 1.74
N VAL A 361 -19.08 3.72 0.84
CA VAL A 361 -17.63 3.92 0.87
C VAL A 361 -17.32 5.27 1.50
N SER A 362 -16.70 5.24 2.69
CA SER A 362 -16.20 6.46 3.35
C SER A 362 -14.72 6.68 3.07
N LEU A 363 -14.36 7.93 2.72
CA LEU A 363 -12.97 8.36 2.55
C LEU A 363 -12.39 8.79 3.90
N SER A 364 -11.09 8.58 4.09
CA SER A 364 -10.36 9.06 5.27
C SER A 364 -10.34 10.59 5.28
N LYS A 365 -10.61 11.18 6.45
CA LYS A 365 -10.47 12.61 6.72
C LYS A 365 -9.19 12.95 7.50
N GLU A 366 -8.32 11.94 7.64
CA GLU A 366 -7.07 12.09 8.39
C GLU A 366 -6.09 12.98 7.65
N GLU A 367 -5.22 13.58 8.43
CA GLU A 367 -4.04 14.27 7.93
C GLU A 367 -2.85 13.31 7.91
N ARG A 368 -2.11 13.32 6.80
CA ARG A 368 -0.91 12.50 6.64
C ARG A 368 0.35 13.38 6.65
N PRO A 369 1.39 13.00 7.41
CA PRO A 369 2.68 13.69 7.35
C PRO A 369 3.24 13.69 5.92
N LEU A 370 3.67 14.86 5.43
CA LEU A 370 4.29 15.01 4.11
C LEU A 370 5.60 14.24 3.99
N PHE A 371 6.36 14.23 5.08
CA PHE A 371 7.69 13.61 5.14
C PHE A 371 7.79 12.62 6.29
N VAL A 372 8.69 11.67 6.13
CA VAL A 372 9.09 10.71 7.15
C VAL A 372 10.61 10.67 7.24
N SER A 373 11.14 10.68 8.44
CA SER A 373 12.59 10.57 8.68
C SER A 373 12.96 9.15 9.07
N VAL A 374 14.18 8.76 8.70
CA VAL A 374 14.77 7.43 8.99
C VAL A 374 16.09 7.61 9.75
N PRO A 375 16.05 8.09 11.01
CA PRO A 375 17.26 8.44 11.76
C PRO A 375 18.14 7.22 12.07
N ASP A 376 17.55 6.05 12.17
CA ASP A 376 18.20 4.75 12.45
C ASP A 376 18.56 3.97 11.18
N MET A 377 18.68 4.65 10.03
CA MET A 377 19.11 4.02 8.78
C MET A 377 20.51 3.42 8.91
N GLU A 378 20.62 2.13 8.62
CA GLU A 378 21.83 1.34 8.74
C GLU A 378 22.02 0.44 7.52
N LEU A 379 23.24 0.43 6.97
CA LEU A 379 23.69 -0.60 6.01
C LEU A 379 24.23 -1.78 6.82
N VAL A 380 23.43 -2.85 6.94
CA VAL A 380 23.75 -4.05 7.74
C VAL A 380 24.83 -4.92 7.08
N GLY A 381 24.79 -5.00 5.75
CA GLY A 381 25.74 -5.81 5.00
C GLY A 381 25.58 -5.66 3.49
N ARG A 382 26.60 -6.07 2.76
CA ARG A 382 26.64 -6.10 1.29
C ARG A 382 27.59 -7.17 0.80
N GLY A 383 27.37 -7.69 -0.41
CA GLY A 383 28.25 -8.71 -1.00
C GLY A 383 27.85 -9.05 -2.44
N GLU A 384 28.54 -10.04 -2.99
CA GLU A 384 28.19 -10.61 -4.29
C GLU A 384 26.97 -11.54 -4.15
N ASP A 385 26.08 -11.50 -5.15
CA ASP A 385 24.88 -12.33 -5.16
C ASP A 385 25.17 -13.64 -5.88
N GLU A 386 25.26 -14.73 -5.13
CA GLU A 386 25.64 -16.08 -5.59
C GLU A 386 24.64 -16.67 -6.59
N THR A 387 23.51 -16.03 -6.87
CA THR A 387 22.37 -16.60 -7.57
C THR A 387 22.43 -16.49 -9.11
N LYS A 388 23.50 -15.95 -9.75
CA LYS A 388 23.53 -15.76 -11.21
C LYS A 388 24.94 -15.83 -11.85
N ALA A 389 24.94 -16.30 -13.12
CA ALA A 389 26.12 -16.34 -14.00
C ALA A 389 26.75 -14.95 -14.29
N GLN A 390 26.04 -13.85 -14.06
CA GLN A 390 26.55 -12.49 -14.16
C GLN A 390 26.84 -11.94 -12.77
N ARG A 391 27.97 -11.29 -12.59
CA ARG A 391 28.37 -10.64 -11.34
C ARG A 391 27.30 -9.65 -10.89
N ARG A 392 26.54 -10.00 -9.85
CA ARG A 392 25.48 -9.22 -9.24
C ARG A 392 25.77 -9.05 -7.77
N PHE A 393 25.11 -8.08 -7.16
CA PHE A 393 25.34 -7.71 -5.78
C PHE A 393 24.03 -7.68 -4.98
N TRP A 394 24.19 -7.84 -3.68
CA TRP A 394 23.13 -7.62 -2.70
C TRP A 394 23.59 -6.60 -1.64
N ALA A 395 22.63 -5.94 -1.02
CA ALA A 395 22.84 -5.15 0.17
C ALA A 395 21.60 -5.23 1.07
N THR A 396 21.81 -5.23 2.37
CA THR A 396 20.76 -5.20 3.39
C THR A 396 20.80 -3.88 4.11
N ILE A 397 19.67 -3.19 4.12
CA ILE A 397 19.43 -1.96 4.88
C ILE A 397 18.44 -2.23 6.00
N ARG A 398 18.62 -1.56 7.13
CA ARG A 398 17.71 -1.59 8.28
C ARG A 398 17.30 -0.18 8.64
N PHE A 399 16.01 0.01 8.96
CA PHE A 399 15.47 1.29 9.40
C PHE A 399 14.08 1.12 10.00
N SER A 400 13.64 2.11 10.77
CA SER A 400 12.30 2.15 11.35
C SER A 400 11.44 3.24 10.71
N LEU A 401 10.14 2.95 10.59
CA LEU A 401 9.14 3.90 10.10
C LEU A 401 7.94 3.93 11.05
N PRO A 402 7.28 5.09 11.19
CA PRO A 402 6.00 5.17 11.87
C PRO A 402 4.93 4.37 11.13
N ALA A 403 3.84 4.05 11.83
CA ALA A 403 2.68 3.37 11.26
C ALA A 403 2.13 4.14 10.04
N GLY A 404 1.67 3.41 9.02
CA GLY A 404 1.13 4.00 7.78
C GLY A 404 2.16 4.43 6.75
N SER A 405 3.48 4.35 7.02
CA SER A 405 4.55 4.63 6.06
C SER A 405 5.00 3.37 5.32
N TYR A 406 5.53 3.54 4.10
CA TYR A 406 5.89 2.45 3.20
C TYR A 406 7.40 2.29 3.08
N ALA A 407 7.94 1.20 3.57
CA ALA A 407 9.36 0.89 3.49
C ALA A 407 9.89 0.81 2.04
N THR A 408 9.04 0.35 1.12
CA THR A 408 9.37 0.29 -0.30
C THR A 408 9.48 1.67 -0.97
N VAL A 409 8.86 2.70 -0.42
CA VAL A 409 9.06 4.11 -0.83
C VAL A 409 10.47 4.56 -0.46
N ILE A 410 10.93 4.24 0.75
CA ILE A 410 12.30 4.54 1.17
C ILE A 410 13.32 3.82 0.28
N VAL A 411 13.10 2.54 0.00
CA VAL A 411 13.97 1.77 -0.93
C VAL A 411 14.03 2.44 -2.30
N LYS A 412 12.90 2.92 -2.84
CA LYS A 412 12.85 3.64 -4.12
C LYS A 412 13.62 4.95 -4.08
N ALA A 413 13.51 5.72 -2.99
CA ALA A 413 14.27 6.95 -2.81
C ALA A 413 15.78 6.72 -2.79
N LEU A 414 16.23 5.58 -2.22
CA LEU A 414 17.65 5.26 -2.08
C LEU A 414 18.27 4.65 -3.35
N ALA A 415 17.52 3.84 -4.09
CA ALA A 415 18.00 3.06 -5.24
C ALA A 415 17.65 3.69 -6.61
N GLY A 416 16.92 4.78 -6.61
CA GLY A 416 16.40 5.51 -7.78
C GLY A 416 17.37 6.42 -8.52
#